data_99508a2f0b05be4ff732eeaef7a283ad
#
_entry.id   99508a2f0b05be4ff732eeaef7a283ad
#
_cell.length_a   1.000
_cell.length_b   1.000
_cell.length_c   1.000
_cell.angle_alpha   90.00
_cell.angle_beta   90.00
_cell.angle_gamma   90.00
#
_symmetry.space_group_name_H-M   'P 1'
#
loop_
_entity.id
_entity.type
_entity.pdbx_description
1 polymer ?
#
loop_
_entity_poly.entity_id
_entity_poly.type
_entity_poly.pdbx_seq_one_letter_code
_entity_poly.pdbx_strand_id
1 'polypeptide(L)'
;ASVATLGACATSGLQYGRDGLAPVDHVVRANLVTGQYGSAYEAALGKDARLRDRLLRALAVGTLGLYASRTDSSVWALDRAYSLAEDRWSKRLANAAASVAVNDYVLPYTAGPTERLFIPFYGALSWLSRDDRDDAAVEARRLVQLLGEAPADSGAGAPDELRGLLHYVAGAVFEAAGDRAAADVAYRNADRL
;
A
#
# COMPACT_ATOMS: atom_id res chain seq x y z
N ALA A 1 -36.07 24.47 -30.87
CA ALA A 1 -35.88 23.66 -29.69
C ALA A 1 -34.39 23.25 -29.63
N SER A 2 -33.59 24.03 -28.90
CA SER A 2 -32.16 23.77 -28.73
C SER A 2 -31.99 22.80 -27.55
N VAL A 3 -31.50 21.61 -27.82
CA VAL A 3 -31.08 20.64 -26.80
C VAL A 3 -29.71 21.08 -26.29
N ALA A 4 -29.69 21.67 -25.14
CA ALA A 4 -28.44 21.91 -24.40
C ALA A 4 -27.89 20.58 -23.95
N THR A 5 -26.82 20.11 -24.57
CA THR A 5 -25.99 19.04 -24.09
C THR A 5 -25.32 19.52 -22.79
N LEU A 6 -25.85 19.08 -21.66
CA LEU A 6 -25.16 19.14 -20.38
C LEU A 6 -23.87 18.34 -20.50
N GLY A 7 -22.79 19.06 -20.77
CA GLY A 7 -21.45 18.51 -20.68
C GLY A 7 -21.25 17.97 -19.28
N ALA A 8 -21.13 16.66 -19.18
CA ALA A 8 -20.75 15.99 -17.98
C ALA A 8 -19.45 16.62 -17.46
N CYS A 9 -19.53 17.32 -16.34
CA CYS A 9 -18.37 17.60 -15.49
C CYS A 9 -17.89 16.24 -14.97
N ALA A 10 -17.20 15.52 -15.84
CA ALA A 10 -16.53 14.29 -15.49
C ALA A 10 -15.43 14.62 -14.48
N THR A 11 -15.74 14.40 -13.23
CA THR A 11 -14.83 13.81 -12.27
C THR A 11 -13.39 14.31 -12.32
N SER A 12 -13.19 15.53 -11.91
CA SER A 12 -11.88 16.04 -11.49
C SER A 12 -11.43 15.50 -10.12
N GLY A 13 -12.13 14.51 -9.60
CA GLY A 13 -11.78 13.85 -8.37
C GLY A 13 -10.99 12.58 -8.65
N LEU A 14 -9.73 12.67 -8.61
CA LEU A 14 -8.66 11.68 -8.62
C LEU A 14 -7.67 11.98 -9.75
N GLN A 15 -7.08 13.15 -9.69
CA GLN A 15 -5.83 13.41 -10.40
C GLN A 15 -4.67 12.70 -9.66
N TYR A 16 -4.81 11.38 -9.49
CA TYR A 16 -3.67 10.55 -9.20
C TYR A 16 -2.80 10.51 -10.44
N GLY A 17 -1.64 11.13 -10.37
CA GLY A 17 -0.64 11.06 -11.42
C GLY A 17 -1.11 11.65 -12.74
N ARG A 18 -1.15 12.98 -12.85
CA ARG A 18 -1.26 13.69 -14.14
C ARG A 18 -0.26 13.20 -15.20
N ASP A 19 0.59 12.25 -14.85
CA ASP A 19 1.87 11.99 -15.47
C ASP A 19 2.11 10.56 -15.92
N GLY A 20 1.12 9.91 -16.45
CA GLY A 20 1.34 8.66 -17.17
C GLY A 20 0.81 7.38 -16.50
N LEU A 21 0.43 7.39 -15.23
CA LEU A 21 -0.33 6.28 -14.63
C LEU A 21 -1.83 6.39 -14.94
N ALA A 22 -2.35 7.57 -15.28
CA ALA A 22 -3.76 7.77 -15.58
C ALA A 22 -4.32 6.81 -16.67
N PRO A 23 -3.64 6.53 -17.79
CA PRO A 23 -4.11 5.53 -18.75
C PRO A 23 -4.05 4.09 -18.23
N VAL A 24 -3.05 3.77 -17.41
CA VAL A 24 -2.94 2.45 -16.73
C VAL A 24 -4.04 2.31 -15.70
N ASP A 25 -4.37 3.37 -14.96
CA ASP A 25 -5.44 3.39 -13.98
C ASP A 25 -6.80 3.00 -14.58
N HIS A 26 -7.13 3.49 -15.77
CA HIS A 26 -8.40 3.13 -16.42
C HIS A 26 -8.46 1.66 -16.80
N VAL A 27 -7.39 1.11 -17.36
CA VAL A 27 -7.31 -0.31 -17.74
C VAL A 27 -7.28 -1.21 -16.50
N VAL A 28 -6.47 -0.86 -15.52
CA VAL A 28 -6.39 -1.59 -14.24
C VAL A 28 -7.76 -1.60 -13.57
N ARG A 29 -8.39 -0.43 -13.44
CA ARG A 29 -9.70 -0.31 -12.78
C ARG A 29 -10.80 -1.08 -13.52
N ALA A 30 -10.85 -1.00 -14.84
CA ALA A 30 -11.81 -1.75 -15.65
C ALA A 30 -11.67 -3.26 -15.44
N ASN A 31 -10.44 -3.77 -15.43
CA ASN A 31 -10.17 -5.17 -15.19
C ASN A 31 -10.48 -5.60 -13.73
N LEU A 32 -10.22 -4.73 -12.74
CA LEU A 32 -10.56 -5.00 -11.34
C LEU A 32 -12.07 -5.12 -11.13
N VAL A 33 -12.87 -4.23 -11.71
CA VAL A 33 -14.34 -4.26 -11.61
C VAL A 33 -14.91 -5.56 -12.18
N THR A 34 -14.26 -6.12 -13.19
CA THR A 34 -14.67 -7.38 -13.84
C THR A 34 -13.98 -8.62 -13.25
N GLY A 35 -13.18 -8.49 -12.20
CA GLY A 35 -12.47 -9.58 -11.56
C GLY A 35 -11.29 -10.15 -12.39
N GLN A 36 -10.85 -9.45 -13.42
CA GLN A 36 -9.77 -9.87 -14.31
C GLN A 36 -8.40 -9.45 -13.73
N TYR A 37 -8.04 -10.02 -12.57
CA TYR A 37 -6.82 -9.64 -11.83
C TYR A 37 -5.54 -9.86 -12.62
N GLY A 38 -5.45 -10.92 -13.43
CA GLY A 38 -4.31 -11.18 -14.30
C GLY A 38 -4.10 -10.06 -15.33
N SER A 39 -5.17 -9.62 -16.00
CA SER A 39 -5.11 -8.51 -16.97
C SER A 39 -4.81 -7.17 -16.29
N ALA A 40 -5.31 -6.96 -15.07
CA ALA A 40 -4.99 -5.78 -14.27
C ALA A 40 -3.50 -5.75 -13.90
N TYR A 41 -2.94 -6.89 -13.50
CA TYR A 41 -1.52 -7.05 -13.19
C TYR A 41 -0.63 -6.75 -14.39
N GLU A 42 -0.90 -7.36 -15.55
CA GLU A 42 -0.14 -7.12 -16.79
C GLU A 42 -0.19 -5.64 -17.21
N ALA A 43 -1.35 -4.99 -17.07
CA ALA A 43 -1.49 -3.56 -17.33
C ALA A 43 -0.61 -2.71 -16.39
N ALA A 44 -0.51 -3.07 -15.11
CA ALA A 44 0.34 -2.39 -14.14
C ALA A 44 1.84 -2.65 -14.41
N LEU A 45 2.19 -3.85 -14.87
CA LEU A 45 3.56 -4.26 -15.16
C LEU A 45 4.12 -3.59 -16.43
N GLY A 46 3.29 -3.43 -17.47
CA GLY A 46 3.68 -3.07 -18.82
C GLY A 46 4.19 -1.65 -19.05
N LYS A 47 4.30 -0.81 -18.01
CA LYS A 47 4.80 0.57 -18.16
C LYS A 47 6.01 0.86 -17.32
N ASP A 48 7.00 1.50 -17.92
CA ASP A 48 8.10 2.13 -17.19
C ASP A 48 7.58 3.31 -16.35
N ALA A 49 7.73 3.20 -15.04
CA ALA A 49 7.36 4.27 -14.13
C ALA A 49 8.48 5.33 -14.07
N ARG A 50 8.11 6.60 -14.17
CA ARG A 50 9.02 7.69 -13.84
C ARG A 50 9.52 7.55 -12.40
N LEU A 51 10.67 8.15 -12.09
CA LEU A 51 11.27 8.08 -10.75
C LEU A 51 10.28 8.41 -9.63
N ARG A 52 9.41 9.41 -9.84
CA ARG A 52 8.40 9.83 -8.87
C ARG A 52 7.28 8.82 -8.67
N ASP A 53 6.96 8.03 -9.70
CA ASP A 53 5.83 7.09 -9.72
C ASP A 53 6.24 5.64 -9.36
N ARG A 54 7.53 5.41 -9.11
CA ARG A 54 8.06 4.07 -8.81
C ARG A 54 7.39 3.40 -7.62
N LEU A 55 7.07 4.17 -6.57
CA LEU A 55 6.37 3.63 -5.41
C LEU A 55 4.95 3.19 -5.77
N LEU A 56 4.18 4.03 -6.45
CA LEU A 56 2.82 3.69 -6.90
C LEU A 56 2.81 2.44 -7.80
N ARG A 57 3.78 2.35 -8.72
CA ARG A 57 3.91 1.16 -9.56
C ARG A 57 4.25 -0.08 -8.74
N ALA A 58 5.19 0.02 -7.80
CA ALA A 58 5.56 -1.11 -6.94
C ALA A 58 4.37 -1.58 -6.09
N LEU A 59 3.59 -0.65 -5.53
CA LEU A 59 2.35 -0.96 -4.81
C LEU A 59 1.33 -1.66 -5.71
N ALA A 60 1.09 -1.13 -6.92
CA ALA A 60 0.14 -1.71 -7.87
C ALA A 60 0.57 -3.12 -8.31
N VAL A 61 1.83 -3.30 -8.72
CA VAL A 61 2.37 -4.61 -9.15
C VAL A 61 2.35 -5.60 -7.99
N GLY A 62 2.72 -5.17 -6.80
CA GLY A 62 2.72 -6.03 -5.62
C GLY A 62 1.32 -6.50 -5.24
N THR A 63 0.39 -5.59 -5.07
CA THR A 63 -0.99 -5.92 -4.68
C THR A 63 -1.70 -6.74 -5.75
N LEU A 64 -1.63 -6.32 -7.01
CA LEU A 64 -2.25 -7.05 -8.13
C LEU A 64 -1.57 -8.41 -8.37
N GLY A 65 -0.27 -8.51 -8.14
CA GLY A 65 0.48 -9.76 -8.22
C GLY A 65 -0.07 -10.83 -7.26
N LEU A 66 -0.42 -10.45 -6.04
CA LEU A 66 -1.07 -11.35 -5.08
C LEU A 66 -2.40 -11.86 -5.63
N TYR A 67 -3.31 -10.96 -6.05
CA TYR A 67 -4.62 -11.35 -6.58
C TYR A 67 -4.55 -12.11 -7.90
N ALA A 68 -3.51 -11.89 -8.70
CA ALA A 68 -3.25 -12.60 -9.95
C ALA A 68 -2.47 -13.92 -9.76
N SER A 69 -2.21 -14.33 -8.52
CA SER A 69 -1.39 -15.50 -8.18
C SER A 69 0.05 -15.43 -8.76
N ARG A 70 0.56 -14.22 -8.91
CA ARG A 70 1.96 -13.91 -9.30
C ARG A 70 2.79 -13.61 -8.06
N THR A 71 2.83 -14.56 -7.12
CA THR A 71 3.34 -14.33 -5.77
C THR A 71 4.81 -13.93 -5.72
N ASP A 72 5.67 -14.47 -6.61
CA ASP A 72 7.07 -14.05 -6.71
C ASP A 72 7.23 -12.56 -7.04
N SER A 73 6.46 -12.10 -8.03
CA SER A 73 6.44 -10.69 -8.41
C SER A 73 5.83 -9.82 -7.32
N SER A 74 4.82 -10.35 -6.62
CA SER A 74 4.18 -9.64 -5.51
C SER A 74 5.15 -9.36 -4.38
N VAL A 75 5.84 -10.38 -3.85
CA VAL A 75 6.78 -10.21 -2.74
C VAL A 75 7.93 -9.29 -3.12
N TRP A 76 8.50 -9.44 -4.33
CA TRP A 76 9.57 -8.57 -4.81
C TRP A 76 9.11 -7.10 -4.93
N ALA A 77 7.92 -6.88 -5.50
CA ALA A 77 7.40 -5.52 -5.70
C ALA A 77 7.02 -4.86 -4.37
N LEU A 78 6.47 -5.60 -3.40
CA LEU A 78 6.11 -5.09 -2.08
C LEU A 78 7.35 -4.79 -1.22
N ASP A 79 8.38 -5.62 -1.25
CA ASP A 79 9.65 -5.29 -0.60
C ASP A 79 10.29 -4.02 -1.19
N ARG A 80 10.24 -3.89 -2.53
CA ARG A 80 10.67 -2.66 -3.20
C ARG A 80 9.82 -1.46 -2.80
N ALA A 81 8.49 -1.63 -2.67
CA ALA A 81 7.58 -0.58 -2.21
C ALA A 81 7.89 -0.16 -0.78
N TYR A 82 8.16 -1.12 0.11
CA TYR A 82 8.55 -0.84 1.49
C TYR A 82 9.81 0.02 1.54
N SER A 83 10.88 -0.40 0.86
CA SER A 83 12.14 0.34 0.82
C SER A 83 11.96 1.77 0.29
N LEU A 84 11.16 1.96 -0.76
CA LEU A 84 10.87 3.28 -1.34
C LEU A 84 10.01 4.15 -0.41
N ALA A 85 9.05 3.55 0.30
CA ALA A 85 8.19 4.26 1.23
C ALA A 85 8.98 4.78 2.44
N GLU A 86 9.86 3.95 3.01
CA GLU A 86 10.71 4.33 4.14
C GLU A 86 11.70 5.45 3.78
N ASP A 87 12.39 5.33 2.63
CA ASP A 87 13.30 6.37 2.16
C ASP A 87 12.58 7.72 1.97
N ARG A 88 11.38 7.71 1.39
CA ARG A 88 10.60 8.92 1.16
C ARG A 88 10.00 9.49 2.43
N TRP A 89 9.55 8.63 3.34
CA TRP A 89 9.03 9.04 4.63
C TRP A 89 10.09 9.74 5.47
N SER A 90 11.29 9.17 5.57
CA SER A 90 12.43 9.77 6.28
C SER A 90 12.82 11.12 5.71
N LYS A 91 12.85 11.27 4.38
CA LYS A 91 13.10 12.55 3.69
C LYS A 91 12.00 13.57 3.94
N ARG A 92 10.73 13.15 3.96
CA ARG A 92 9.60 14.02 4.27
C ARG A 92 9.71 14.60 5.68
N LEU A 93 10.03 13.77 6.66
CA LEU A 93 10.23 14.22 8.04
C LEU A 93 11.39 15.22 8.15
N ALA A 94 12.52 14.94 7.50
CA ALA A 94 13.67 15.83 7.47
C ALA A 94 13.33 17.18 6.81
N ASN A 95 12.62 17.18 5.68
CA ASN A 95 12.21 18.38 4.97
C ASN A 95 11.15 19.21 5.74
N ALA A 96 10.22 18.54 6.44
CA ALA A 96 9.25 19.23 7.28
C ALA A 96 9.93 19.99 8.43
N ALA A 97 10.99 19.42 8.99
CA ALA A 97 11.80 20.11 10.01
C ALA A 97 12.59 21.31 9.44
N ALA A 98 12.93 21.30 8.14
CA ALA A 98 13.70 22.36 7.47
C ALA A 98 12.85 23.48 6.89
N SER A 99 11.51 23.45 6.99
CA SER A 99 10.59 24.49 6.45
C SER A 99 10.78 24.82 4.96
N VAL A 100 11.16 23.85 4.15
CA VAL A 100 11.41 24.09 2.72
C VAL A 100 10.09 24.00 1.95
N ALA A 101 9.63 25.13 1.40
CA ALA A 101 8.50 25.19 0.48
C ALA A 101 8.93 24.63 -0.90
N VAL A 102 8.60 23.38 -1.17
CA VAL A 102 8.82 22.74 -2.47
C VAL A 102 7.48 22.57 -3.17
N ASN A 103 7.45 22.83 -4.49
CA ASN A 103 6.25 22.63 -5.29
C ASN A 103 5.85 21.14 -5.33
N ASP A 104 4.68 20.81 -4.81
CA ASP A 104 4.14 19.43 -4.69
C ASP A 104 4.06 18.67 -6.03
N TYR A 105 3.99 19.38 -7.17
CA TYR A 105 3.93 18.77 -8.49
C TYR A 105 5.25 18.11 -8.95
N VAL A 106 6.36 18.42 -8.29
CA VAL A 106 7.70 17.90 -8.62
C VAL A 106 8.12 16.79 -7.68
N LEU A 107 7.47 16.71 -6.51
CA LEU A 107 7.84 15.74 -5.48
C LEU A 107 7.43 14.31 -5.87
N PRO A 108 8.26 13.30 -5.53
CA PRO A 108 7.87 11.91 -5.63
C PRO A 108 6.66 11.61 -4.74
N TYR A 109 5.74 10.77 -5.23
CA TYR A 109 4.65 10.28 -4.40
C TYR A 109 5.18 9.66 -3.10
N THR A 110 4.61 10.05 -1.97
CA THR A 110 4.95 9.54 -0.64
C THR A 110 3.70 8.90 -0.03
N ALA A 111 3.81 7.62 0.34
CA ALA A 111 2.73 6.91 1.01
C ALA A 111 2.37 7.60 2.34
N GLY A 112 1.08 7.77 2.59
CA GLY A 112 0.58 8.27 3.86
C GLY A 112 0.75 7.24 4.99
N PRO A 113 0.56 7.64 6.26
CA PRO A 113 0.72 6.72 7.41
C PRO A 113 -0.10 5.44 7.27
N THR A 114 -1.38 5.57 6.90
CA THR A 114 -2.28 4.42 6.69
C THR A 114 -1.85 3.55 5.50
N GLU A 115 -1.42 4.15 4.38
CA GLU A 115 -0.98 3.39 3.21
C GLU A 115 0.30 2.59 3.49
N ARG A 116 1.20 3.12 4.31
CA ARG A 116 2.42 2.40 4.73
C ARG A 116 2.11 1.09 5.45
N LEU A 117 1.02 1.02 6.22
CA LEU A 117 0.59 -0.19 6.92
C LEU A 117 0.20 -1.31 5.96
N PHE A 118 -0.39 -0.98 4.82
CA PHE A 118 -0.82 -1.97 3.84
C PHE A 118 0.34 -2.60 3.06
N ILE A 119 1.53 -2.01 3.05
CA ILE A 119 2.69 -2.60 2.37
C ILE A 119 3.10 -3.92 3.02
N PRO A 120 3.48 -3.96 4.31
CA PRO A 120 3.82 -5.21 4.97
C PRO A 120 2.58 -6.12 5.19
N PHE A 121 1.37 -5.57 5.28
CA PHE A 121 0.15 -6.37 5.32
C PHE A 121 0.02 -7.25 4.06
N TYR A 122 0.10 -6.67 2.87
CA TYR A 122 0.07 -7.43 1.62
C TYR A 122 1.33 -8.28 1.42
N GLY A 123 2.48 -7.84 1.94
CA GLY A 123 3.71 -8.62 1.98
C GLY A 123 3.52 -9.93 2.73
N ALA A 124 2.99 -9.87 3.94
CA ALA A 124 2.70 -11.06 4.76
C ALA A 124 1.73 -12.02 4.06
N LEU A 125 0.65 -11.52 3.46
CA LEU A 125 -0.29 -12.34 2.70
C LEU A 125 0.35 -12.99 1.47
N SER A 126 1.27 -12.28 0.80
CA SER A 126 1.98 -12.79 -0.37
C SER A 126 2.95 -13.91 0.00
N TRP A 127 3.67 -13.78 1.12
CA TRP A 127 4.54 -14.84 1.63
C TRP A 127 3.75 -16.05 2.14
N LEU A 128 2.62 -15.83 2.85
CA LEU A 128 1.73 -16.94 3.24
C LEU A 128 1.18 -17.69 2.04
N SER A 129 0.86 -17.00 0.94
CA SER A 129 0.40 -17.68 -0.29
C SER A 129 1.47 -18.53 -0.99
N ARG A 130 2.73 -18.42 -0.55
CA ARG A 130 3.87 -19.25 -0.94
C ARG A 130 4.19 -20.35 0.08
N ASP A 131 3.42 -20.42 1.16
CA ASP A 131 3.70 -21.26 2.35
C ASP A 131 5.02 -20.89 3.05
N ASP A 132 5.52 -19.68 2.82
CA ASP A 132 6.74 -19.14 3.45
C ASP A 132 6.35 -18.32 4.70
N ARG A 133 6.21 -19.02 5.81
CA ARG A 133 5.69 -18.48 7.07
C ARG A 133 6.73 -17.64 7.80
N ASP A 134 8.00 -17.95 7.65
CA ASP A 134 9.10 -17.22 8.29
C ASP A 134 9.22 -15.81 7.71
N ASP A 135 9.20 -15.69 6.37
CA ASP A 135 9.21 -14.38 5.70
C ASP A 135 7.90 -13.62 5.90
N ALA A 136 6.76 -14.32 5.99
CA ALA A 136 5.50 -13.69 6.39
C ALA A 136 5.58 -13.07 7.79
N ALA A 137 6.23 -13.74 8.75
CA ALA A 137 6.43 -13.20 10.09
C ALA A 137 7.36 -11.99 10.10
N VAL A 138 8.33 -11.89 9.18
CA VAL A 138 9.14 -10.67 9.01
C VAL A 138 8.25 -9.49 8.63
N GLU A 139 7.33 -9.68 7.69
CA GLU A 139 6.39 -8.64 7.30
C GLU A 139 5.41 -8.28 8.43
N ALA A 140 4.94 -9.25 9.20
CA ALA A 140 4.11 -9.00 10.37
C ALA A 140 4.85 -8.16 11.42
N ARG A 141 6.16 -8.36 11.63
CA ARG A 141 6.98 -7.50 12.52
C ARG A 141 7.08 -6.08 11.98
N ARG A 142 7.30 -5.90 10.68
CA ARG A 142 7.29 -4.57 10.02
C ARG A 142 5.95 -3.87 10.22
N LEU A 143 4.83 -4.60 10.06
CA LEU A 143 3.48 -4.08 10.28
C LEU A 143 3.27 -3.61 11.71
N VAL A 144 3.61 -4.45 12.70
CA VAL A 144 3.47 -4.10 14.13
C VAL A 144 4.36 -2.91 14.50
N GLN A 145 5.57 -2.81 13.96
CA GLN A 145 6.44 -1.65 14.15
C GLN A 145 5.78 -0.37 13.64
N LEU A 146 5.27 -0.37 12.40
CA LEU A 146 4.59 0.79 11.81
C LEU A 146 3.33 1.18 12.58
N LEU A 147 2.58 0.21 13.12
CA LEU A 147 1.42 0.46 13.98
C LEU A 147 1.81 1.17 15.29
N GLY A 148 3.01 0.90 15.80
CA GLY A 148 3.57 1.56 16.99
C GLY A 148 4.12 2.97 16.72
N GLU A 149 4.50 3.28 15.48
CA GLU A 149 5.05 4.59 15.10
C GLU A 149 3.99 5.69 14.94
N ALA A 150 2.73 5.31 14.65
CA ALA A 150 1.65 6.26 14.40
C ALA A 150 1.07 6.77 15.73
N PRO A 151 1.21 8.08 16.07
CA PRO A 151 0.55 8.63 17.26
C PRO A 151 -0.97 8.50 17.11
N ALA A 152 -1.63 7.91 18.09
CA ALA A 152 -3.09 7.75 18.11
C ALA A 152 -3.80 9.12 18.01
N ASP A 153 -3.19 10.18 18.54
CA ASP A 153 -3.80 11.51 18.69
C ASP A 153 -3.59 12.46 17.50
N SER A 154 -2.88 12.05 16.44
CA SER A 154 -2.49 12.99 15.37
C SER A 154 -3.57 13.25 14.32
N GLY A 155 -4.72 12.56 14.38
CA GLY A 155 -5.79 12.65 13.36
C GLY A 155 -5.36 12.23 11.93
N ALA A 156 -4.08 11.92 11.74
CA ALA A 156 -3.48 11.52 10.46
C ALA A 156 -3.22 10.02 10.39
N GLY A 157 -3.46 9.28 11.47
CA GLY A 157 -3.25 7.84 11.57
C GLY A 157 -4.44 7.01 11.05
N ALA A 158 -4.25 5.70 11.02
CA ALA A 158 -5.34 4.77 10.73
C ALA A 158 -6.36 4.76 11.89
N PRO A 159 -7.67 4.64 11.62
CA PRO A 159 -8.69 4.45 12.64
C PRO A 159 -8.38 3.24 13.54
N ASP A 160 -8.83 3.30 14.79
CA ASP A 160 -8.55 2.25 15.79
C ASP A 160 -9.08 0.89 15.34
N GLU A 161 -10.25 0.83 14.70
CA GLU A 161 -10.81 -0.40 14.15
C GLU A 161 -9.90 -1.03 13.08
N LEU A 162 -9.29 -0.20 12.24
CA LEU A 162 -8.33 -0.69 11.24
C LEU A 162 -7.04 -1.15 11.91
N ARG A 163 -6.54 -0.42 12.90
CA ARG A 163 -5.35 -0.79 13.68
C ARG A 163 -5.58 -2.10 14.43
N GLY A 164 -6.76 -2.28 15.03
CA GLY A 164 -7.16 -3.52 15.68
C GLY A 164 -7.18 -4.69 14.71
N LEU A 165 -7.79 -4.52 13.53
CA LEU A 165 -7.77 -5.53 12.47
C LEU A 165 -6.35 -5.89 12.03
N LEU A 166 -5.49 -4.90 11.83
CA LEU A 166 -4.11 -5.14 11.39
C LEU A 166 -3.27 -5.85 12.47
N HIS A 167 -3.48 -5.53 13.75
CA HIS A 167 -2.88 -6.29 14.85
C HIS A 167 -3.38 -7.73 14.91
N TYR A 168 -4.69 -7.95 14.70
CA TYR A 168 -5.25 -9.30 14.63
C TYR A 168 -4.63 -10.12 13.51
N VAL A 169 -4.50 -9.54 12.31
CA VAL A 169 -3.87 -10.23 11.17
C VAL A 169 -2.39 -10.53 11.45
N ALA A 170 -1.65 -9.59 12.04
CA ALA A 170 -0.27 -9.85 12.44
C ALA A 170 -0.18 -11.00 13.44
N GLY A 171 -1.10 -11.07 14.41
CA GLY A 171 -1.22 -12.19 15.34
C GLY A 171 -1.41 -13.53 14.64
N ALA A 172 -2.34 -13.59 13.67
CA ALA A 172 -2.58 -14.81 12.89
C ALA A 172 -1.35 -15.25 12.06
N VAL A 173 -0.61 -14.27 11.51
CA VAL A 173 0.65 -14.57 10.79
C VAL A 173 1.72 -15.13 11.74
N PHE A 174 1.91 -14.53 12.92
CA PHE A 174 2.85 -15.05 13.92
C PHE A 174 2.47 -16.45 14.40
N GLU A 175 1.17 -16.69 14.61
CA GLU A 175 0.67 -18.02 14.99
C GLU A 175 0.95 -19.05 13.91
N ALA A 176 0.72 -18.71 12.63
CA ALA A 176 1.04 -19.58 11.49
C ALA A 176 2.55 -19.88 11.40
N ALA A 177 3.41 -18.93 11.79
CA ALA A 177 4.86 -19.10 11.85
C ALA A 177 5.35 -19.81 13.14
N GLY A 178 4.45 -20.11 14.08
CA GLY A 178 4.80 -20.74 15.37
C GLY A 178 5.33 -19.80 16.43
N ASP A 179 5.38 -18.48 16.18
CA ASP A 179 5.80 -17.46 17.14
C ASP A 179 4.61 -17.07 18.05
N ARG A 180 4.30 -17.97 18.99
CA ARG A 180 3.16 -17.80 19.89
C ARG A 180 3.28 -16.58 20.80
N ALA A 181 4.50 -16.19 21.16
CA ALA A 181 4.72 -15.04 22.03
C ALA A 181 4.37 -13.73 21.30
N ALA A 182 4.81 -13.58 20.06
CA ALA A 182 4.47 -12.43 19.23
C ALA A 182 2.97 -12.41 18.88
N ALA A 183 2.38 -13.58 18.59
CA ALA A 183 0.95 -13.72 18.32
C ALA A 183 0.09 -13.22 19.50
N ASP A 184 0.40 -13.68 20.72
CA ASP A 184 -0.33 -13.28 21.92
C ASP A 184 -0.25 -11.76 22.17
N VAL A 185 0.92 -11.15 21.98
CA VAL A 185 1.06 -9.68 22.07
C VAL A 185 0.21 -8.96 21.02
N ALA A 186 0.24 -9.43 19.78
CA ALA A 186 -0.52 -8.82 18.69
C ALA A 186 -2.03 -8.93 18.93
N TYR A 187 -2.53 -10.09 19.36
CA TYR A 187 -3.96 -10.27 19.69
C TYR A 187 -4.40 -9.40 20.86
N ARG A 188 -3.58 -9.27 21.92
CA ARG A 188 -3.89 -8.34 23.02
C ARG A 188 -3.93 -6.89 22.57
N ASN A 189 -3.09 -6.49 21.64
CA ASN A 189 -3.14 -5.14 21.09
C ASN A 189 -4.39 -4.92 20.22
N ALA A 190 -4.84 -5.95 19.49
CA ALA A 190 -6.09 -5.90 18.75
C ALA A 190 -7.33 -5.75 19.66
N ASP A 191 -7.32 -6.43 20.82
CA ASP A 191 -8.44 -6.41 21.80
C ASP A 191 -8.57 -5.06 22.54
N ARG A 192 -7.52 -4.24 22.54
CA ARG A 192 -7.51 -2.95 23.24
C ARG A 192 -7.99 -1.78 22.38
N LEU A 193 -8.12 -1.97 21.09
CA LEU A 193 -8.48 -0.95 20.10
C LEU A 193 -9.93 -1.09 19.63
#